data_2ccb0fe6c90784d116ecbf049443b19f
#
_entry.id   2ccb0fe6c90784d116ecbf049443b19f
#
_cell.length_a   1.000
_cell.length_b   1.000
_cell.length_c   1.000
_cell.angle_alpha   90.00
_cell.angle_beta   90.00
_cell.angle_gamma   90.00
#
_symmetry.space_group_name_H-M   'P 1'
#
loop_
_entity.id
_entity.type
_entity.pdbx_description
1 polymer ?
#
loop_
_entity_poly.entity_id
_entity_poly.type
_entity_poly.pdbx_seq_one_letter_code
_entity_poly.pdbx_strand_id
1 'polypeptide(L)'
;MSRRKTYQRIARWYDLLDAPFERKRYQPLRPLLFEGLKGRILEAGVGTGRNIPFYPEGAEMVGIDLSPAMLSRAGARRSEVGREVKLMEMDVMHTSFDDNSFDAVVSSFLFCVLSLEHQLLALKELARICKPGGEIRLLEYNYSQNLRKRFVMRLWAPWVRWAYGAAFDRNTHLYLGDAGLEEVENRFLVEDIVRLIVARA
;
A
#
# COMPACT_ATOMS: atom_id res chain seq x y z
N MET A 1 -4.10 -17.72 11.20
CA MET A 1 -2.98 -18.01 10.28
C MET A 1 -2.12 -16.76 10.19
N SER A 2 -0.79 -16.82 10.35
CA SER A 2 0.07 -15.62 10.30
C SER A 2 0.05 -15.03 8.88
N ARG A 3 -0.10 -13.70 8.74
CA ARG A 3 -0.08 -12.96 7.44
C ARG A 3 1.12 -13.34 6.60
N ARG A 4 2.32 -13.45 7.19
CA ARG A 4 3.55 -13.89 6.54
C ARG A 4 3.35 -15.23 5.79
N LYS A 5 2.69 -16.23 6.43
CA LYS A 5 2.43 -17.54 5.80
C LYS A 5 1.45 -17.46 4.62
N THR A 6 0.44 -16.61 4.71
CA THR A 6 -0.53 -16.40 3.62
C THR A 6 0.19 -15.85 2.38
N TYR A 7 0.97 -14.76 2.53
CA TYR A 7 1.67 -14.15 1.41
C TYR A 7 2.79 -15.00 0.84
N GLN A 8 3.51 -15.78 1.65
CA GLN A 8 4.48 -16.77 1.17
C GLN A 8 3.84 -17.81 0.25
N ARG A 9 2.61 -18.26 0.59
CA ARG A 9 1.89 -19.26 -0.20
C ARG A 9 1.37 -18.73 -1.52
N ILE A 10 0.79 -17.52 -1.51
CA ILE A 10 0.11 -16.96 -2.69
C ILE A 10 1.05 -16.17 -3.60
N ALA A 11 2.26 -15.80 -3.15
CA ALA A 11 3.19 -14.97 -3.92
C ALA A 11 3.38 -15.48 -5.36
N ARG A 12 3.45 -16.81 -5.56
CA ARG A 12 3.64 -17.42 -6.89
C ARG A 12 2.49 -17.13 -7.86
N TRP A 13 1.26 -17.06 -7.35
CA TRP A 13 0.04 -16.93 -8.14
C TRP A 13 -0.58 -15.52 -8.04
N TYR A 14 -0.07 -14.70 -7.11
CA TYR A 14 -0.61 -13.37 -6.81
C TYR A 14 -0.75 -12.51 -8.07
N ASP A 15 0.31 -12.38 -8.85
CA ASP A 15 0.31 -11.59 -10.06
C ASP A 15 -0.61 -12.15 -11.15
N LEU A 16 -0.75 -13.48 -11.24
CA LEU A 16 -1.61 -14.14 -12.22
C LEU A 16 -3.10 -14.01 -11.88
N LEU A 17 -3.45 -14.22 -10.60
CA LEU A 17 -4.84 -14.15 -10.14
C LEU A 17 -5.42 -12.74 -10.26
N ASP A 18 -4.58 -11.74 -10.08
CA ASP A 18 -4.98 -10.33 -10.06
C ASP A 18 -4.72 -9.59 -11.40
N ALA A 19 -4.04 -10.25 -12.35
CA ALA A 19 -3.62 -9.64 -13.62
C ALA A 19 -4.75 -8.96 -14.42
N PRO A 20 -5.98 -9.52 -14.54
CA PRO A 20 -7.05 -8.86 -15.30
C PRO A 20 -7.54 -7.56 -14.66
N PHE A 21 -7.62 -7.54 -13.31
CA PHE A 21 -8.02 -6.36 -12.55
C PHE A 21 -6.89 -5.33 -12.50
N GLU A 22 -5.65 -5.79 -12.32
CA GLU A 22 -4.46 -4.95 -12.29
C GLU A 22 -4.32 -4.14 -13.56
N ARG A 23 -4.24 -4.79 -14.73
CA ARG A 23 -4.00 -4.11 -16.02
C ARG A 23 -5.04 -3.07 -16.37
N LYS A 24 -6.33 -3.35 -16.11
CA LYS A 24 -7.42 -2.48 -16.54
C LYS A 24 -7.80 -1.43 -15.52
N ARG A 25 -7.66 -1.71 -14.22
CA ARG A 25 -8.21 -0.85 -13.15
C ARG A 25 -7.16 -0.20 -12.27
N TYR A 26 -6.10 -0.93 -11.86
CA TYR A 26 -5.19 -0.45 -10.83
C TYR A 26 -3.90 0.12 -11.37
N GLN A 27 -3.35 -0.47 -12.42
CA GLN A 27 -2.12 0.00 -13.05
C GLN A 27 -2.16 1.49 -13.45
N PRO A 28 -3.25 2.01 -14.05
CA PRO A 28 -3.35 3.44 -14.39
C PRO A 28 -3.36 4.37 -13.16
N LEU A 29 -3.67 3.86 -11.97
CA LEU A 29 -3.73 4.65 -10.73
C LEU A 29 -2.37 4.79 -10.05
N ARG A 30 -1.45 3.85 -10.31
CA ARG A 30 -0.16 3.76 -9.61
C ARG A 30 0.72 4.99 -9.78
N PRO A 31 0.80 5.64 -10.97
CA PRO A 31 1.55 6.88 -11.11
C PRO A 31 1.09 8.01 -10.17
N LEU A 32 -0.21 8.07 -9.85
CA LEU A 32 -0.79 9.10 -8.99
C LEU A 32 -0.22 9.08 -7.56
N LEU A 33 0.21 7.88 -7.09
CA LEU A 33 0.88 7.77 -5.79
C LEU A 33 2.18 8.55 -5.72
N PHE A 34 2.85 8.73 -6.86
CA PHE A 34 4.21 9.28 -6.93
C PHE A 34 4.26 10.67 -7.55
N GLU A 35 3.14 11.19 -8.04
CA GLU A 35 3.09 12.46 -8.76
C GLU A 35 3.66 13.60 -7.92
N GLY A 36 4.72 14.26 -8.44
CA GLY A 36 5.38 15.39 -7.78
C GLY A 36 6.27 15.04 -6.59
N LEU A 37 6.32 13.78 -6.13
CA LEU A 37 7.19 13.37 -5.03
C LEU A 37 8.66 13.38 -5.45
N LYS A 38 9.55 13.76 -4.53
CA LYS A 38 10.99 13.85 -4.70
C LYS A 38 11.70 13.44 -3.41
N GLY A 39 13.03 13.31 -3.49
CA GLY A 39 13.87 13.00 -2.35
C GLY A 39 13.84 11.52 -1.98
N ARG A 40 13.85 11.21 -0.70
CA ARG A 40 13.87 9.85 -0.17
C ARG A 40 12.45 9.38 0.13
N ILE A 41 12.01 8.35 -0.57
CA ILE A 41 10.62 7.88 -0.52
C ILE A 41 10.57 6.43 -0.05
N LEU A 42 9.70 6.15 0.92
CA LEU A 42 9.40 4.78 1.35
C LEU A 42 8.14 4.28 0.64
N GLU A 43 8.20 3.09 0.06
CA GLU A 43 7.00 2.31 -0.23
C GLU A 43 6.77 1.26 0.85
N ALA A 44 5.74 1.44 1.66
CA ALA A 44 5.30 0.51 2.68
C ALA A 44 4.39 -0.57 2.09
N GLY A 45 4.80 -1.84 2.22
CA GLY A 45 4.11 -2.97 1.60
C GLY A 45 4.35 -3.06 0.10
N VAL A 46 5.63 -3.05 -0.32
CA VAL A 46 6.00 -3.10 -1.76
C VAL A 46 5.48 -4.33 -2.49
N GLY A 47 5.16 -5.41 -1.77
CA GLY A 47 4.61 -6.64 -2.32
C GLY A 47 5.49 -7.24 -3.42
N THR A 48 4.89 -7.54 -4.57
CA THR A 48 5.59 -8.04 -5.77
C THR A 48 6.24 -6.93 -6.60
N GLY A 49 6.26 -5.68 -6.10
CA GLY A 49 6.92 -4.55 -6.75
C GLY A 49 6.14 -3.92 -7.91
N ARG A 50 4.82 -4.00 -7.92
CA ARG A 50 3.98 -3.47 -9.03
C ARG A 50 4.09 -1.97 -9.22
N ASN A 51 4.50 -1.22 -8.21
CA ASN A 51 4.73 0.22 -8.30
C ASN A 51 6.13 0.57 -8.85
N ILE A 52 7.10 -0.35 -8.84
CA ILE A 52 8.49 -0.09 -9.24
C ILE A 52 8.60 0.58 -10.62
N PRO A 53 7.82 0.19 -11.66
CA PRO A 53 7.87 0.85 -12.96
C PRO A 53 7.52 2.35 -12.94
N PHE A 54 6.82 2.80 -11.90
CA PHE A 54 6.27 4.16 -11.77
C PHE A 54 7.03 5.03 -10.77
N TYR A 55 8.14 4.53 -10.22
CA TYR A 55 8.95 5.30 -9.28
C TYR A 55 9.51 6.56 -9.93
N PRO A 56 9.52 7.70 -9.22
CA PRO A 56 10.04 8.96 -9.74
C PRO A 56 11.52 8.85 -10.10
N GLU A 57 11.90 9.47 -11.19
CA GLU A 57 13.31 9.59 -11.54
C GLU A 57 14.05 10.49 -10.56
N GLY A 58 15.25 10.07 -10.17
CA GLY A 58 16.08 10.80 -9.20
C GLY A 58 15.66 10.71 -7.75
N ALA A 59 14.58 9.98 -7.42
CA ALA A 59 14.20 9.70 -6.03
C ALA A 59 15.01 8.52 -5.48
N GLU A 60 15.40 8.60 -4.20
CA GLU A 60 15.93 7.46 -3.44
C GLU A 60 14.78 6.60 -2.94
N MET A 61 14.55 5.47 -3.62
CA MET A 61 13.43 4.58 -3.28
C MET A 61 13.84 3.49 -2.31
N VAL A 62 13.03 3.32 -1.26
CA VAL A 62 13.11 2.20 -0.31
C VAL A 62 11.78 1.48 -0.32
N GLY A 63 11.78 0.15 -0.47
CA GLY A 63 10.58 -0.67 -0.42
C GLY A 63 10.66 -1.68 0.73
N ILE A 64 9.64 -1.75 1.57
CA ILE A 64 9.56 -2.74 2.66
C ILE A 64 8.38 -3.67 2.48
N ASP A 65 8.55 -4.93 2.86
CA ASP A 65 7.47 -5.93 2.97
C ASP A 65 7.83 -6.96 4.03
N LEU A 66 6.83 -7.52 4.70
CA LEU A 66 7.00 -8.55 5.73
C LEU A 66 7.31 -9.94 5.12
N SER A 67 7.08 -10.14 3.83
CA SER A 67 7.19 -11.43 3.13
C SER A 67 8.43 -11.49 2.24
N PRO A 68 9.44 -12.33 2.57
CA PRO A 68 10.60 -12.55 1.72
C PRO A 68 10.23 -13.03 0.31
N ALA A 69 9.14 -13.81 0.17
CA ALA A 69 8.67 -14.28 -1.12
C ALA A 69 8.13 -13.14 -2.00
N MET A 70 7.49 -12.12 -1.40
CA MET A 70 7.09 -10.91 -2.11
C MET A 70 8.31 -10.09 -2.53
N LEU A 71 9.25 -9.87 -1.61
CA LEU A 71 10.50 -9.15 -1.89
C LEU A 71 11.34 -9.81 -2.98
N SER A 72 11.40 -11.13 -3.04
CA SER A 72 12.07 -11.85 -4.13
C SER A 72 11.47 -11.51 -5.49
N ARG A 73 10.14 -11.40 -5.59
CA ARG A 73 9.45 -11.02 -6.84
C ARG A 73 9.65 -9.54 -7.16
N ALA A 74 9.60 -8.68 -6.14
CA ALA A 74 9.93 -7.26 -6.31
C ALA A 74 11.35 -7.08 -6.84
N GLY A 75 12.32 -7.86 -6.32
CA GLY A 75 13.70 -7.88 -6.81
C GLY A 75 13.82 -8.29 -8.28
N ALA A 76 13.10 -9.34 -8.71
CA ALA A 76 13.05 -9.75 -10.11
C ALA A 76 12.49 -8.61 -10.99
N ARG A 77 11.35 -8.03 -10.60
CA ARG A 77 10.73 -6.92 -11.33
C ARG A 77 11.62 -5.68 -11.37
N ARG A 78 12.29 -5.34 -10.26
CA ARG A 78 13.29 -4.27 -10.22
C ARG A 78 14.34 -4.46 -11.31
N SER A 79 14.89 -5.67 -11.45
CA SER A 79 15.90 -5.98 -12.45
C SER A 79 15.35 -5.92 -13.88
N GLU A 80 14.11 -6.37 -14.10
CA GLU A 80 13.45 -6.32 -15.42
C GLU A 80 13.24 -4.88 -15.91
N VAL A 81 12.87 -3.97 -15.01
CA VAL A 81 12.57 -2.57 -15.38
C VAL A 81 13.75 -1.62 -15.25
N GLY A 82 14.88 -2.10 -14.73
CA GLY A 82 16.10 -1.28 -14.58
C GLY A 82 15.95 -0.11 -13.61
N ARG A 83 15.10 -0.25 -12.58
CA ARG A 83 14.90 0.79 -11.55
C ARG A 83 15.72 0.47 -10.31
N GLU A 84 16.29 1.49 -9.68
CA GLU A 84 16.97 1.33 -8.40
C GLU A 84 15.98 1.48 -7.25
N VAL A 85 15.98 0.51 -6.35
CA VAL A 85 15.22 0.52 -5.09
C VAL A 85 15.90 -0.39 -4.08
N LYS A 86 16.02 0.05 -2.84
CA LYS A 86 16.47 -0.76 -1.72
C LYS A 86 15.30 -1.55 -1.17
N LEU A 87 15.31 -2.88 -1.29
CA LEU A 87 14.26 -3.76 -0.78
C LEU A 87 14.68 -4.36 0.56
N MET A 88 13.80 -4.28 1.58
CA MET A 88 14.08 -4.75 2.94
C MET A 88 12.89 -5.52 3.53
N GLU A 89 13.19 -6.64 4.22
CA GLU A 89 12.19 -7.34 5.04
C GLU A 89 11.96 -6.55 6.32
N MET A 90 10.73 -6.04 6.50
CA MET A 90 10.41 -5.20 7.64
C MET A 90 8.91 -5.18 7.92
N ASP A 91 8.52 -5.08 9.19
CA ASP A 91 7.13 -4.86 9.60
C ASP A 91 6.84 -3.36 9.58
N VAL A 92 5.79 -2.97 8.86
CA VAL A 92 5.35 -1.57 8.76
C VAL A 92 4.92 -0.96 10.10
N MET A 93 4.57 -1.79 11.08
CA MET A 93 4.17 -1.33 12.41
C MET A 93 5.36 -1.00 13.32
N HIS A 94 6.55 -1.49 13.00
CA HIS A 94 7.78 -1.35 13.79
C HIS A 94 8.99 -1.37 12.86
N THR A 95 9.27 -0.24 12.23
CA THR A 95 10.42 -0.14 11.34
C THR A 95 11.69 0.18 12.12
N SER A 96 12.85 -0.15 11.55
CA SER A 96 14.15 0.22 12.11
C SER A 96 14.69 1.55 11.57
N PHE A 97 13.86 2.35 10.92
CA PHE A 97 14.23 3.68 10.44
C PHE A 97 14.20 4.71 11.55
N ASP A 98 15.09 5.67 11.47
CA ASP A 98 15.09 6.83 12.37
C ASP A 98 13.86 7.71 12.10
N ASP A 99 13.51 8.54 13.09
CA ASP A 99 12.48 9.56 12.95
C ASP A 99 12.82 10.51 11.79
N ASN A 100 11.81 10.98 11.06
CA ASN A 100 11.96 11.97 10.00
C ASN A 100 12.95 11.53 8.88
N SER A 101 13.00 10.23 8.55
CA SER A 101 13.94 9.65 7.60
C SER A 101 13.52 9.82 6.13
N PHE A 102 12.23 10.04 5.86
CA PHE A 102 11.67 10.06 4.51
C PHE A 102 10.98 11.36 4.18
N ASP A 103 11.17 11.85 2.96
CA ASP A 103 10.48 13.04 2.45
C ASP A 103 9.01 12.73 2.12
N ALA A 104 8.71 11.47 1.76
CA ALA A 104 7.35 10.97 1.58
C ALA A 104 7.26 9.47 1.86
N VAL A 105 6.05 9.01 2.19
CA VAL A 105 5.73 7.59 2.34
C VAL A 105 4.54 7.26 1.45
N VAL A 106 4.62 6.17 0.70
CA VAL A 106 3.52 5.70 -0.14
C VAL A 106 3.14 4.27 0.23
N SER A 107 1.88 3.92 0.02
CA SER A 107 1.40 2.56 0.20
C SER A 107 0.24 2.27 -0.74
N SER A 108 0.18 1.05 -1.28
CA SER A 108 -0.93 0.61 -2.09
C SER A 108 -1.46 -0.74 -1.63
N PHE A 109 -2.75 -0.77 -1.28
CA PHE A 109 -3.48 -1.98 -0.88
C PHE A 109 -2.84 -2.76 0.29
N LEU A 110 -2.17 -2.06 1.20
CA LEU A 110 -1.58 -2.60 2.42
C LEU A 110 -2.57 -2.55 3.60
N PHE A 111 -3.22 -1.42 3.81
CA PHE A 111 -4.08 -1.24 4.96
C PHE A 111 -5.32 -2.14 4.91
N CYS A 112 -5.80 -2.50 3.71
CA CYS A 112 -6.88 -3.46 3.56
C CYS A 112 -6.55 -4.85 4.13
N VAL A 113 -5.28 -5.21 4.31
CA VAL A 113 -4.86 -6.49 4.93
C VAL A 113 -4.47 -6.36 6.40
N LEU A 114 -4.34 -5.14 6.92
CA LEU A 114 -4.13 -4.91 8.35
C LEU A 114 -5.44 -5.06 9.14
N SER A 115 -5.38 -5.64 10.34
CA SER A 115 -6.54 -5.59 11.25
C SER A 115 -6.76 -4.16 11.75
N LEU A 116 -7.95 -3.86 12.26
CA LEU A 116 -8.26 -2.50 12.75
C LEU A 116 -7.25 -2.00 13.79
N GLU A 117 -6.86 -2.87 14.73
CA GLU A 117 -5.87 -2.58 15.77
C GLU A 117 -4.48 -2.23 15.19
N HIS A 118 -4.10 -2.88 14.09
CA HIS A 118 -2.80 -2.67 13.46
C HIS A 118 -2.76 -1.46 12.52
N GLN A 119 -3.89 -0.93 12.09
CA GLN A 119 -3.93 0.24 11.22
C GLN A 119 -3.35 1.48 11.91
N LEU A 120 -3.80 1.75 13.14
CA LEU A 120 -3.32 2.89 13.91
C LEU A 120 -1.82 2.77 14.22
N LEU A 121 -1.34 1.56 14.56
CA LEU A 121 0.08 1.33 14.81
C LEU A 121 0.92 1.61 13.56
N ALA A 122 0.47 1.10 12.40
CA ALA A 122 1.16 1.35 11.15
C ALA A 122 1.16 2.85 10.78
N LEU A 123 0.01 3.53 10.89
CA LEU A 123 -0.07 4.98 10.61
C LEU A 123 0.84 5.80 11.52
N LYS A 124 0.89 5.50 12.82
CA LYS A 124 1.80 6.17 13.76
C LYS A 124 3.26 5.95 13.40
N GLU A 125 3.60 4.74 12.99
CA GLU A 125 4.96 4.44 12.55
C GLU A 125 5.31 5.18 11.26
N LEU A 126 4.39 5.22 10.27
CA LEU A 126 4.61 5.99 9.05
C LEU A 126 4.72 7.51 9.34
N ALA A 127 3.92 8.03 10.27
CA ALA A 127 4.03 9.42 10.72
C ALA A 127 5.38 9.71 11.36
N ARG A 128 5.89 8.81 12.23
CA ARG A 128 7.18 8.96 12.91
C ARG A 128 8.35 9.06 11.93
N ILE A 129 8.36 8.19 10.91
CA ILE A 129 9.48 8.13 9.95
C ILE A 129 9.37 9.13 8.81
N CYS A 130 8.20 9.71 8.59
CA CYS A 130 8.00 10.80 7.63
C CYS A 130 8.47 12.12 8.24
N LYS A 131 9.13 12.95 7.44
CA LYS A 131 9.57 14.30 7.87
C LYS A 131 8.36 15.18 8.14
N PRO A 132 8.45 16.14 9.08
CA PRO A 132 7.40 17.14 9.26
C PRO A 132 7.07 17.85 7.95
N GLY A 133 5.78 17.89 7.61
CA GLY A 133 5.29 18.43 6.34
C GLY A 133 5.43 17.49 5.13
N GLY A 134 6.03 16.32 5.32
CA GLY A 134 6.11 15.27 4.30
C GLY A 134 4.75 14.61 4.05
N GLU A 135 4.58 14.02 2.87
CA GLU A 135 3.31 13.42 2.47
C GLU A 135 3.28 11.91 2.70
N ILE A 136 2.14 11.42 3.18
CA ILE A 136 1.81 10.01 3.27
C ILE A 136 0.64 9.76 2.32
N ARG A 137 0.88 8.95 1.26
CA ARG A 137 -0.12 8.66 0.24
C ARG A 137 -0.54 7.20 0.27
N LEU A 138 -1.84 6.97 0.42
CA LEU A 138 -2.41 5.64 0.55
C LEU A 138 -3.42 5.39 -0.58
N LEU A 139 -3.23 4.31 -1.33
CA LEU A 139 -4.21 3.83 -2.31
C LEU A 139 -4.91 2.60 -1.73
N GLU A 140 -6.20 2.72 -1.41
CA GLU A 140 -6.90 1.71 -0.61
C GLU A 140 -8.30 1.39 -1.14
N TYR A 141 -8.76 0.18 -0.79
CA TYR A 141 -10.13 -0.25 -1.06
C TYR A 141 -11.14 0.33 -0.08
N ASN A 142 -12.36 0.50 -0.57
CA ASN A 142 -13.53 0.85 0.21
C ASN A 142 -14.74 0.04 -0.23
N TYR A 143 -15.68 -0.24 0.68
CA TYR A 143 -16.98 -0.75 0.27
C TYR A 143 -17.76 0.31 -0.49
N SER A 144 -18.33 -0.07 -1.63
CA SER A 144 -19.22 0.79 -2.38
C SER A 144 -20.43 1.24 -1.53
N GLN A 145 -20.82 2.50 -1.68
CA GLN A 145 -22.05 3.02 -1.09
C GLN A 145 -23.30 2.56 -1.87
N ASN A 146 -23.13 2.16 -3.12
CA ASN A 146 -24.20 1.57 -3.93
C ASN A 146 -24.57 0.19 -3.36
N LEU A 147 -25.82 0.01 -2.92
CA LEU A 147 -26.28 -1.19 -2.25
C LEU A 147 -26.11 -2.48 -3.07
N ARG A 148 -26.31 -2.40 -4.40
CA ARG A 148 -26.13 -3.56 -5.30
C ARG A 148 -24.68 -3.96 -5.39
N LYS A 149 -23.75 -2.99 -5.62
CA LYS A 149 -22.32 -3.25 -5.67
C LYS A 149 -21.80 -3.74 -4.31
N ARG A 150 -22.22 -3.11 -3.21
CA ARG A 150 -21.89 -3.53 -1.85
C ARG A 150 -22.31 -4.98 -1.58
N PHE A 151 -23.51 -5.36 -2.01
CA PHE A 151 -24.00 -6.74 -1.87
C PHE A 151 -23.07 -7.73 -2.61
N VAL A 152 -22.74 -7.45 -3.87
CA VAL A 152 -21.78 -8.26 -4.64
C VAL A 152 -20.42 -8.32 -3.95
N MET A 153 -19.88 -7.19 -3.51
CA MET A 153 -18.60 -7.15 -2.77
C MET A 153 -18.66 -7.99 -1.48
N ARG A 154 -19.78 -7.97 -0.75
CA ARG A 154 -19.99 -8.81 0.45
C ARG A 154 -19.99 -10.30 0.13
N LEU A 155 -20.56 -10.72 -0.99
CA LEU A 155 -20.52 -12.11 -1.43
C LEU A 155 -19.09 -12.57 -1.75
N TRP A 156 -18.28 -11.70 -2.34
CA TRP A 156 -16.88 -11.99 -2.66
C TRP A 156 -15.92 -11.80 -1.48
N ALA A 157 -16.28 -11.05 -0.45
CA ALA A 157 -15.42 -10.71 0.67
C ALA A 157 -14.83 -11.95 1.40
N PRO A 158 -15.56 -13.05 1.65
CA PRO A 158 -14.99 -14.24 2.29
C PRO A 158 -13.86 -14.86 1.45
N TRP A 159 -14.05 -14.91 0.13
CA TRP A 159 -13.02 -15.42 -0.79
C TRP A 159 -11.80 -14.50 -0.84
N VAL A 160 -12.00 -13.19 -0.94
CA VAL A 160 -10.92 -12.18 -0.93
C VAL A 160 -10.14 -12.25 0.38
N ARG A 161 -10.83 -12.40 1.50
CA ARG A 161 -10.19 -12.57 2.82
C ARG A 161 -9.37 -13.85 2.91
N TRP A 162 -9.90 -14.95 2.37
CA TRP A 162 -9.19 -16.23 2.36
C TRP A 162 -8.00 -16.23 1.40
N ALA A 163 -8.17 -15.70 0.18
CA ALA A 163 -7.15 -15.70 -0.87
C ALA A 163 -6.06 -14.66 -0.62
N TYR A 164 -6.43 -13.42 -0.23
CA TYR A 164 -5.51 -12.28 -0.15
C TYR A 164 -5.32 -11.75 1.29
N GLY A 165 -6.09 -12.22 2.26
CA GLY A 165 -6.11 -11.64 3.61
C GLY A 165 -6.72 -10.24 3.67
N ALA A 166 -7.24 -9.72 2.56
CA ALA A 166 -7.75 -8.37 2.42
C ALA A 166 -9.22 -8.23 2.84
N ALA A 167 -9.61 -7.04 3.27
CA ALA A 167 -10.97 -6.68 3.60
C ALA A 167 -11.31 -5.29 3.05
N PHE A 168 -12.56 -5.08 2.67
CA PHE A 168 -13.04 -3.82 2.09
C PHE A 168 -13.59 -2.82 3.12
N ASP A 169 -13.64 -3.22 4.40
CA ASP A 169 -14.20 -2.46 5.52
C ASP A 169 -13.17 -1.64 6.30
N ARG A 170 -11.97 -1.48 5.75
CA ARG A 170 -10.87 -0.76 6.37
C ARG A 170 -10.98 0.73 6.05
N ASN A 171 -11.61 1.49 6.93
CA ASN A 171 -11.75 2.93 6.79
C ASN A 171 -10.50 3.66 7.34
N THR A 172 -9.35 3.41 6.75
CA THR A 172 -8.02 3.88 7.21
C THR A 172 -7.98 5.38 7.46
N HIS A 173 -8.70 6.18 6.65
CA HIS A 173 -8.77 7.63 6.81
C HIS A 173 -9.31 8.09 8.17
N LEU A 174 -10.13 7.27 8.84
CA LEU A 174 -10.68 7.64 10.15
C LEU A 174 -9.62 7.63 11.27
N TYR A 175 -8.49 6.99 11.05
CA TYR A 175 -7.39 6.87 12.03
C TYR A 175 -6.27 7.87 11.82
N LEU A 176 -6.32 8.72 10.77
CA LEU A 176 -5.27 9.68 10.46
C LEU A 176 -5.04 10.66 11.61
N GLY A 177 -6.11 11.27 12.13
CA GLY A 177 -6.02 12.21 13.24
C GLY A 177 -5.44 11.58 14.52
N ASP A 178 -5.83 10.34 14.84
CA ASP A 178 -5.29 9.60 16.00
C ASP A 178 -3.81 9.21 15.82
N ALA A 179 -3.33 9.23 14.58
CA ALA A 179 -1.92 9.02 14.24
C ALA A 179 -1.11 10.32 14.17
N GLY A 180 -1.74 11.49 14.40
CA GLY A 180 -1.10 12.81 14.30
C GLY A 180 -0.95 13.31 12.86
N LEU A 181 -1.73 12.76 11.93
CA LEU A 181 -1.69 13.09 10.50
C LEU A 181 -2.86 14.01 10.12
N GLU A 182 -2.59 15.02 9.31
CA GLU A 182 -3.61 15.88 8.73
C GLU A 182 -4.07 15.33 7.38
N GLU A 183 -5.37 15.04 7.20
CA GLU A 183 -5.92 14.65 5.91
C GLU A 183 -5.97 15.87 4.97
N VAL A 184 -5.20 15.79 3.86
CA VAL A 184 -5.12 16.85 2.84
C VAL A 184 -6.04 16.57 1.68
N GLU A 185 -6.12 15.30 1.27
CA GLU A 185 -6.95 14.87 0.15
C GLU A 185 -7.51 13.47 0.40
N ASN A 186 -8.78 13.27 0.04
CA ASN A 186 -9.43 11.96 0.10
C ASN A 186 -10.43 11.86 -1.06
N ARG A 187 -9.99 11.28 -2.18
CA ARG A 187 -10.82 11.17 -3.38
C ARG A 187 -10.90 9.75 -3.91
N PHE A 188 -12.03 9.44 -4.49
CA PHE A 188 -12.21 8.19 -5.21
C PHE A 188 -11.60 8.28 -6.62
N LEU A 189 -10.86 7.23 -7.00
CA LEU A 189 -10.22 7.11 -8.31
C LEU A 189 -10.93 6.12 -9.22
N VAL A 190 -11.54 5.08 -8.65
CA VAL A 190 -12.36 4.10 -9.39
C VAL A 190 -13.69 4.01 -8.68
N GLU A 191 -14.70 4.63 -9.28
CA GLU A 191 -16.05 4.70 -8.71
C GLU A 191 -15.99 5.15 -7.24
N ASP A 192 -16.63 4.41 -6.33
CA ASP A 192 -16.56 4.60 -4.88
C ASP A 192 -15.84 3.43 -4.17
N ILE A 193 -14.97 2.70 -4.91
CA ILE A 193 -14.34 1.46 -4.45
C ILE A 193 -12.84 1.62 -4.18
N VAL A 194 -12.13 2.41 -4.97
CA VAL A 194 -10.70 2.69 -4.76
C VAL A 194 -10.52 4.18 -4.52
N ARG A 195 -9.85 4.51 -3.42
CA ARG A 195 -9.56 5.89 -3.04
C ARG A 195 -8.08 6.15 -2.91
N LEU A 196 -7.68 7.36 -3.22
CA LEU A 196 -6.42 7.96 -2.83
C LEU A 196 -6.65 8.82 -1.60
N ILE A 197 -5.86 8.58 -0.57
CA ILE A 197 -5.79 9.38 0.64
C ILE A 197 -4.40 10.02 0.66
N VAL A 198 -4.35 11.34 0.80
CA VAL A 198 -3.11 12.08 1.03
C VAL A 198 -3.20 12.71 2.40
N ALA A 199 -2.23 12.42 3.24
CA ALA A 199 -2.09 12.99 4.56
C ALA A 199 -0.71 13.66 4.70
N ARG A 200 -0.58 14.59 5.64
CA ARG A 200 0.67 15.28 5.98
C ARG A 200 1.09 14.93 7.39
N ALA A 201 2.40 14.67 7.56
CA ALA A 201 3.03 14.40 8.84
C ALA A 201 3.40 15.73 9.58
#